data_5314f03b6082bbaa0c09385345e00d5a
#
_entry.id   5314f03b6082bbaa0c09385345e00d5a
#
_cell.length_a   1.000
_cell.length_b   1.000
_cell.length_c   1.000
_cell.angle_alpha   90.00
_cell.angle_beta   90.00
_cell.angle_gamma   90.00
#
_symmetry.space_group_name_H-M   'P 1'
#
loop_
_entity.id
_entity.type
_entity.pdbx_description
1 polymer ?
#
loop_
_entity_poly.entity_id
_entity_poly.type
_entity_poly.pdbx_seq_one_letter_code
_entity_poly.pdbx_strand_id
1 'polypeptide(L)'
;MNNFEKFLEALRRAAPAQGQLINARADLLKGDPMQLIRDLVERGVLDKGRLHQLWADALGVAYVNPMTVAVPTDSYEQLPVEIARRANAIVLNSLGDTVTMALVDPLNTRQIESLGKILGKTVSPVFAHPDEIRTVIDMYLGAEGNIAANLTSACAQIPSLIGAKEIKSAADVADLVDSRAVIELLNSIILTAYRRRASDIHL
;
A
#
# COMPACT_ATOMS: atom_id res chain seq x y z
N MET A 1 -14.21 -27.08 7.83
CA MET A 1 -12.82 -26.56 7.73
C MET A 1 -12.89 -25.06 7.63
N ASN A 2 -12.30 -24.33 8.58
CA ASN A 2 -12.29 -22.88 8.56
C ASN A 2 -11.26 -22.37 7.53
N ASN A 3 -11.28 -21.05 7.23
CA ASN A 3 -10.40 -20.49 6.20
C ASN A 3 -8.91 -20.60 6.58
N PHE A 4 -8.58 -20.51 7.86
CA PHE A 4 -7.20 -20.69 8.32
C PHE A 4 -6.71 -22.14 8.14
N GLU A 5 -7.55 -23.13 8.38
CA GLU A 5 -7.21 -24.54 8.13
C GLU A 5 -6.99 -24.82 6.63
N LYS A 6 -7.84 -24.24 5.75
CA LYS A 6 -7.64 -24.32 4.29
C LYS A 6 -6.30 -23.71 3.89
N PHE A 7 -5.96 -22.56 4.49
CA PHE A 7 -4.68 -21.88 4.25
C PHE A 7 -3.50 -22.75 4.69
N LEU A 8 -3.53 -23.32 5.89
CA LEU A 8 -2.47 -24.22 6.36
C LEU A 8 -2.31 -25.45 5.47
N GLU A 9 -3.41 -26.03 5.00
CA GLU A 9 -3.33 -27.14 4.06
C GLU A 9 -2.70 -26.74 2.72
N ALA A 10 -3.06 -25.57 2.20
CA ALA A 10 -2.46 -25.01 0.99
C ALA A 10 -0.96 -24.73 1.17
N LEU A 11 -0.55 -24.19 2.33
CA LEU A 11 0.86 -23.96 2.67
C LEU A 11 1.66 -25.24 2.71
N ARG A 12 1.13 -26.31 3.35
CA ARG A 12 1.81 -27.61 3.41
C ARG A 12 1.98 -28.23 2.02
N ARG A 13 1.02 -28.04 1.12
CA ARG A 13 1.14 -28.51 -0.27
C ARG A 13 2.17 -27.69 -1.05
N ALA A 14 2.24 -26.39 -0.81
CA ALA A 14 3.16 -25.49 -1.53
C ALA A 14 4.61 -25.62 -1.03
N ALA A 15 4.83 -25.93 0.26
CA ALA A 15 6.13 -26.07 0.89
C ALA A 15 6.22 -27.33 1.77
N PRO A 16 6.16 -28.54 1.19
CA PRO A 16 6.08 -29.80 1.94
C PRO A 16 7.29 -30.06 2.84
N ALA A 17 8.48 -29.63 2.42
CA ALA A 17 9.71 -29.76 3.19
C ALA A 17 9.69 -28.96 4.51
N GLN A 18 8.83 -27.94 4.61
CA GLN A 18 8.74 -27.05 5.76
C GLN A 18 7.44 -27.23 6.57
N GLY A 19 6.72 -28.31 6.35
CA GLY A 19 5.43 -28.58 6.99
C GLY A 19 5.47 -28.53 8.52
N GLN A 20 6.53 -29.07 9.15
CA GLN A 20 6.72 -29.01 10.60
C GLN A 20 6.93 -27.58 11.10
N LEU A 21 7.73 -26.77 10.40
CA LEU A 21 7.94 -25.38 10.71
C LEU A 21 6.63 -24.58 10.61
N ILE A 22 5.88 -24.77 9.53
CA ILE A 22 4.59 -24.10 9.30
C ILE A 22 3.63 -24.39 10.45
N ASN A 23 3.49 -25.64 10.89
CA ASN A 23 2.62 -26.01 12.01
C ASN A 23 3.07 -25.35 13.32
N ALA A 24 4.35 -25.48 13.67
CA ALA A 24 4.88 -24.87 14.89
C ALA A 24 4.72 -23.36 14.94
N ARG A 25 4.84 -22.66 13.80
CA ARG A 25 4.63 -21.22 13.71
C ARG A 25 3.16 -20.85 13.78
N ALA A 26 2.28 -21.61 13.12
CA ALA A 26 0.84 -21.42 13.20
C ALA A 26 0.32 -21.53 14.64
N ASP A 27 0.78 -22.53 15.39
CA ASP A 27 0.43 -22.72 16.78
C ASP A 27 0.96 -21.58 17.67
N LEU A 28 2.22 -21.18 17.49
CA LEU A 28 2.85 -20.08 18.23
C LEU A 28 2.13 -18.74 18.02
N LEU A 29 1.69 -18.47 16.78
CA LEU A 29 1.01 -17.22 16.39
C LEU A 29 -0.50 -17.28 16.58
N LYS A 30 -1.00 -18.30 17.31
CA LYS A 30 -2.41 -18.45 17.67
C LYS A 30 -3.40 -18.37 16.50
N GLY A 31 -2.97 -18.81 15.33
CA GLY A 31 -3.81 -18.83 14.14
C GLY A 31 -4.06 -17.46 13.49
N ASP A 32 -3.25 -16.45 13.77
CA ASP A 32 -3.28 -15.15 13.05
C ASP A 32 -2.63 -15.31 11.67
N PRO A 33 -3.42 -15.22 10.57
CA PRO A 33 -2.91 -15.46 9.23
C PRO A 33 -1.94 -14.35 8.77
N MET A 34 -2.14 -13.10 9.20
CA MET A 34 -1.28 -11.99 8.77
C MET A 34 0.09 -12.07 9.43
N GLN A 35 0.14 -12.43 10.72
CA GLN A 35 1.40 -12.65 11.40
C GLN A 35 2.12 -13.89 10.85
N LEU A 36 1.39 -14.97 10.54
CA LEU A 36 1.97 -16.16 9.94
C LEU A 36 2.59 -15.87 8.57
N ILE A 37 1.87 -15.15 7.71
CA ILE A 37 2.39 -14.72 6.39
C ILE A 37 3.69 -13.94 6.55
N ARG A 38 3.72 -12.94 7.45
CA ARG A 38 4.93 -12.14 7.70
C ARG A 38 6.11 -13.00 8.16
N ASP A 39 5.89 -13.86 9.15
CA ASP A 39 6.94 -14.76 9.67
C ASP A 39 7.49 -15.71 8.60
N LEU A 40 6.62 -16.26 7.75
CA LEU A 40 7.03 -17.16 6.66
C LEU A 40 7.79 -16.44 5.54
N VAL A 41 7.46 -15.17 5.25
CA VAL A 41 8.22 -14.30 4.33
C VAL A 41 9.61 -14.04 4.87
N GLU A 42 9.72 -13.61 6.15
CA GLU A 42 11.00 -13.32 6.80
C GLU A 42 11.93 -14.53 6.83
N ARG A 43 11.37 -15.73 6.91
CA ARG A 43 12.11 -17.01 6.90
C ARG A 43 12.41 -17.54 5.50
N GLY A 44 11.92 -16.88 4.46
CA GLY A 44 12.12 -17.31 3.08
C GLY A 44 11.46 -18.66 2.73
N VAL A 45 10.36 -19.01 3.41
CA VAL A 45 9.62 -20.26 3.16
C VAL A 45 8.95 -20.25 1.80
N LEU A 46 8.30 -19.15 1.46
CA LEU A 46 7.70 -18.85 0.17
C LEU A 46 7.81 -17.35 -0.10
N ASP A 47 7.70 -16.95 -1.37
CA ASP A 47 7.62 -15.55 -1.72
C ASP A 47 6.32 -14.91 -1.22
N LYS A 48 6.39 -13.60 -1.00
CA LYS A 48 5.29 -12.80 -0.44
C LYS A 48 4.01 -12.92 -1.27
N GLY A 49 4.11 -12.79 -2.58
CA GLY A 49 2.95 -12.84 -3.49
C GLY A 49 2.27 -14.21 -3.43
N ARG A 50 3.05 -15.29 -3.38
CA ARG A 50 2.52 -16.64 -3.28
C ARG A 50 1.77 -16.87 -1.96
N LEU A 51 2.30 -16.37 -0.86
CA LEU A 51 1.64 -16.47 0.46
C LEU A 51 0.31 -15.71 0.49
N HIS A 52 0.28 -14.50 -0.08
CA HIS A 52 -0.95 -13.71 -0.17
C HIS A 52 -1.99 -14.39 -1.08
N GLN A 53 -1.56 -14.98 -2.20
CA GLN A 53 -2.45 -15.72 -3.09
C GLN A 53 -3.07 -16.93 -2.38
N LEU A 54 -2.26 -17.72 -1.66
CA LEU A 54 -2.76 -18.89 -0.93
C LEU A 54 -3.77 -18.50 0.15
N TRP A 55 -3.57 -17.35 0.80
CA TRP A 55 -4.55 -16.84 1.76
C TRP A 55 -5.85 -16.39 1.07
N ALA A 56 -5.77 -15.65 -0.03
CA ALA A 56 -6.93 -15.24 -0.81
C ALA A 56 -7.73 -16.45 -1.34
N ASP A 57 -7.03 -17.47 -1.84
CA ASP A 57 -7.64 -18.72 -2.28
C ASP A 57 -8.40 -19.41 -1.13
N ALA A 58 -7.85 -19.39 0.08
CA ALA A 58 -8.51 -19.93 1.27
C ALA A 58 -9.74 -19.13 1.68
N LEU A 59 -9.76 -17.82 1.43
CA LEU A 59 -10.92 -16.94 1.62
C LEU A 59 -11.96 -17.09 0.50
N GLY A 60 -11.58 -17.63 -0.66
CA GLY A 60 -12.44 -17.74 -1.85
C GLY A 60 -12.60 -16.43 -2.62
N VAL A 61 -11.60 -15.55 -2.57
CA VAL A 61 -11.55 -14.25 -3.26
C VAL A 61 -10.28 -14.11 -4.08
N ALA A 62 -10.24 -13.14 -5.01
CA ALA A 62 -9.02 -12.82 -5.74
C ALA A 62 -8.03 -12.06 -4.85
N TYR A 63 -6.73 -12.33 -5.02
CA TYR A 63 -5.65 -11.49 -4.50
C TYR A 63 -5.26 -10.45 -5.53
N VAL A 64 -5.08 -9.23 -5.09
CA VAL A 64 -4.54 -8.14 -5.90
C VAL A 64 -3.46 -7.42 -5.11
N ASN A 65 -2.28 -7.28 -5.71
CA ASN A 65 -1.29 -6.34 -5.20
C ASN A 65 -1.54 -4.96 -5.84
N PRO A 66 -2.06 -3.99 -5.10
CA PRO A 66 -2.45 -2.69 -5.66
C PRO A 66 -1.25 -1.87 -6.14
N MET A 67 -0.02 -2.24 -5.75
CA MET A 67 1.22 -1.61 -6.23
C MET A 67 1.59 -2.00 -7.67
N THR A 68 1.10 -3.16 -8.14
CA THR A 68 1.44 -3.72 -9.46
C THR A 68 0.32 -3.57 -10.48
N VAL A 69 -0.86 -3.13 -10.05
CA VAL A 69 -2.02 -2.92 -10.93
C VAL A 69 -2.09 -1.46 -11.33
N ALA A 70 -2.34 -1.21 -12.62
CA ALA A 70 -2.59 0.15 -13.10
C ALA A 70 -3.98 0.61 -12.63
N VAL A 71 -4.04 1.30 -11.49
CA VAL A 71 -5.27 1.88 -10.95
C VAL A 71 -5.41 3.31 -11.48
N PRO A 72 -6.57 3.67 -12.07
CA PRO A 72 -6.84 5.05 -12.46
C PRO A 72 -6.78 5.97 -11.24
N THR A 73 -6.17 7.14 -11.39
CA THR A 73 -5.97 8.10 -10.28
C THR A 73 -7.29 8.52 -9.64
N ASP A 74 -8.31 8.75 -10.46
CA ASP A 74 -9.68 9.08 -10.04
C ASP A 74 -10.36 7.97 -9.23
N SER A 75 -9.90 6.72 -9.35
CA SER A 75 -10.41 5.63 -8.51
C SER A 75 -10.00 5.79 -7.05
N TYR A 76 -8.80 6.29 -6.78
CA TYR A 76 -8.34 6.54 -5.40
C TYR A 76 -9.11 7.70 -4.74
N GLU A 77 -9.53 8.69 -5.53
CA GLU A 77 -10.26 9.88 -5.04
C GLU A 77 -11.71 9.60 -4.68
N GLN A 78 -12.28 8.47 -5.14
CA GLN A 78 -13.68 8.13 -4.85
C GLN A 78 -13.93 7.86 -3.36
N LEU A 79 -12.91 7.44 -2.60
CA LEU A 79 -13.02 7.17 -1.18
C LEU A 79 -12.20 8.19 -0.39
N PRO A 80 -12.81 8.96 0.54
CA PRO A 80 -12.08 9.89 1.39
C PRO A 80 -10.94 9.19 2.12
N VAL A 81 -9.75 9.83 2.16
CA VAL A 81 -8.52 9.25 2.71
C VAL A 81 -8.66 8.75 4.15
N GLU A 82 -9.42 9.47 4.97
CA GLU A 82 -9.68 9.09 6.36
C GLU A 82 -10.48 7.78 6.45
N ILE A 83 -11.42 7.59 5.53
CA ILE A 83 -12.19 6.35 5.44
C ILE A 83 -11.32 5.22 4.89
N ALA A 84 -10.54 5.48 3.85
CA ALA A 84 -9.59 4.52 3.28
C ALA A 84 -8.61 4.00 4.34
N ARG A 85 -8.02 4.90 5.15
CA ARG A 85 -7.10 4.55 6.25
C ARG A 85 -7.79 3.73 7.33
N ARG A 86 -8.95 4.19 7.80
CA ARG A 86 -9.68 3.51 8.88
C ARG A 86 -10.21 2.15 8.46
N ALA A 87 -10.67 2.05 7.22
CA ALA A 87 -11.22 0.80 6.67
C ALA A 87 -10.13 -0.16 6.14
N ASN A 88 -8.86 0.29 6.02
CA ASN A 88 -7.81 -0.40 5.27
C ASN A 88 -8.35 -0.88 3.91
N ALA A 89 -8.85 0.06 3.13
CA ALA A 89 -9.54 -0.20 1.87
C ALA A 89 -9.17 0.84 0.81
N ILE A 90 -9.04 0.40 -0.43
CA ILE A 90 -8.85 1.29 -1.58
C ILE A 90 -9.72 0.86 -2.75
N VAL A 91 -10.17 1.82 -3.53
CA VAL A 91 -10.88 1.58 -4.79
C VAL A 91 -9.86 1.28 -5.87
N LEU A 92 -9.99 0.13 -6.54
CA LEU A 92 -9.11 -0.26 -7.65
C LEU A 92 -9.70 0.14 -8.99
N ASN A 93 -10.99 -0.05 -9.16
CA ASN A 93 -11.70 0.25 -10.41
C ASN A 93 -13.18 0.48 -10.13
N SER A 94 -13.82 1.24 -11.03
CA SER A 94 -15.25 1.51 -10.98
C SER A 94 -15.84 1.30 -12.37
N LEU A 95 -16.83 0.43 -12.47
CA LEU A 95 -17.53 0.13 -13.72
C LEU A 95 -19.05 0.18 -13.49
N GLY A 96 -19.70 1.23 -14.01
CA GLY A 96 -21.11 1.47 -13.74
C GLY A 96 -21.40 1.57 -12.24
N ASP A 97 -22.36 0.80 -11.76
CA ASP A 97 -22.77 0.75 -10.35
C ASP A 97 -21.93 -0.18 -9.47
N THR A 98 -20.86 -0.77 -10.02
CA THR A 98 -19.99 -1.69 -9.29
C THR A 98 -18.60 -1.10 -9.12
N VAL A 99 -18.07 -1.22 -7.91
CA VAL A 99 -16.70 -0.80 -7.58
C VAL A 99 -15.91 -2.00 -7.06
N THR A 100 -14.74 -2.25 -7.66
CA THR A 100 -13.79 -3.24 -7.15
C THR A 100 -12.92 -2.59 -6.08
N MET A 101 -12.94 -3.16 -4.88
CA MET A 101 -12.19 -2.65 -3.73
C MET A 101 -11.21 -3.68 -3.18
N ALA A 102 -9.97 -3.25 -2.97
CA ALA A 102 -9.01 -4.02 -2.19
C ALA A 102 -9.27 -3.81 -0.70
N LEU A 103 -9.41 -4.90 0.03
CA LEU A 103 -9.73 -4.98 1.45
C LEU A 103 -8.81 -5.97 2.15
N VAL A 104 -8.48 -5.71 3.41
CA VAL A 104 -7.77 -6.66 4.28
C VAL A 104 -8.69 -7.82 4.69
N ASP A 105 -9.96 -7.51 4.96
CA ASP A 105 -10.98 -8.50 5.30
C ASP A 105 -12.14 -8.45 4.29
N PRO A 106 -12.00 -9.15 3.16
CA PRO A 106 -13.00 -9.15 2.09
C PRO A 106 -14.27 -9.97 2.42
N LEU A 107 -14.33 -10.60 3.60
CA LEU A 107 -15.51 -11.34 4.08
C LEU A 107 -16.33 -10.54 5.10
N ASN A 108 -15.89 -9.36 5.50
CA ASN A 108 -16.61 -8.49 6.43
C ASN A 108 -17.77 -7.78 5.71
N THR A 109 -18.91 -8.44 5.63
CA THR A 109 -20.11 -7.92 4.95
C THR A 109 -20.57 -6.58 5.48
N ARG A 110 -20.47 -6.34 6.80
CA ARG A 110 -20.86 -5.05 7.40
C ARG A 110 -19.98 -3.90 6.91
N GLN A 111 -18.68 -4.14 6.81
CA GLN A 111 -17.75 -3.15 6.28
C GLN A 111 -18.01 -2.90 4.80
N ILE A 112 -18.22 -3.94 4.01
CA ILE A 112 -18.51 -3.88 2.57
C ILE A 112 -19.79 -3.08 2.32
N GLU A 113 -20.87 -3.38 3.03
CA GLU A 113 -22.13 -2.64 2.92
C GLU A 113 -21.99 -1.16 3.31
N SER A 114 -21.23 -0.87 4.38
CA SER A 114 -20.97 0.51 4.80
C SER A 114 -20.20 1.30 3.75
N LEU A 115 -19.16 0.71 3.16
CA LEU A 115 -18.39 1.31 2.07
C LEU A 115 -19.24 1.49 0.81
N GLY A 116 -20.07 0.51 0.47
CA GLY A 116 -21.01 0.60 -0.64
C GLY A 116 -22.01 1.76 -0.48
N LYS A 117 -22.54 1.97 0.72
CA LYS A 117 -23.42 3.10 1.01
C LYS A 117 -22.71 4.46 0.87
N ILE A 118 -21.44 4.55 1.31
CA ILE A 118 -20.64 5.78 1.17
C ILE A 118 -20.41 6.11 -0.30
N LEU A 119 -20.12 5.08 -1.11
CA LEU A 119 -19.84 5.25 -2.54
C LEU A 119 -21.09 5.32 -3.42
N GLY A 120 -22.26 4.96 -2.88
CA GLY A 120 -23.49 4.81 -3.67
C GLY A 120 -23.41 3.68 -4.70
N LYS A 121 -22.57 2.67 -4.47
CA LYS A 121 -22.26 1.60 -5.42
C LYS A 121 -22.18 0.23 -4.75
N THR A 122 -22.34 -0.82 -5.55
CA THR A 122 -22.09 -2.20 -5.11
C THR A 122 -20.60 -2.47 -5.05
N VAL A 123 -20.11 -2.99 -3.93
CA VAL A 123 -18.69 -3.32 -3.74
C VAL A 123 -18.42 -4.76 -4.12
N SER A 124 -17.47 -4.97 -5.03
CA SER A 124 -16.87 -6.26 -5.34
C SER A 124 -15.53 -6.37 -4.60
N PRO A 125 -15.46 -7.14 -3.50
CA PRO A 125 -14.26 -7.17 -2.66
C PRO A 125 -13.19 -8.09 -3.25
N VAL A 126 -11.92 -7.65 -3.15
CA VAL A 126 -10.74 -8.47 -3.40
C VAL A 126 -9.79 -8.35 -2.20
N PHE A 127 -8.98 -9.37 -1.97
CA PHE A 127 -7.99 -9.33 -0.89
C PHE A 127 -6.74 -8.56 -1.32
N ALA A 128 -6.25 -7.69 -0.45
CA ALA A 128 -4.90 -7.15 -0.51
C ALA A 128 -4.28 -7.10 0.90
N HIS A 129 -2.96 -7.24 0.97
CA HIS A 129 -2.27 -7.22 2.25
C HIS A 129 -2.31 -5.81 2.87
N PRO A 130 -2.47 -5.67 4.21
CA PRO A 130 -2.58 -4.38 4.86
C PRO A 130 -1.42 -3.42 4.58
N ASP A 131 -0.19 -3.93 4.49
CA ASP A 131 0.98 -3.09 4.18
C ASP A 131 0.94 -2.57 2.74
N GLU A 132 0.41 -3.34 1.79
CA GLU A 132 0.25 -2.93 0.38
C GLU A 132 -0.82 -1.84 0.25
N ILE A 133 -1.95 -2.01 0.93
CA ILE A 133 -3.01 -1.00 0.99
C ILE A 133 -2.48 0.29 1.62
N ARG A 134 -1.80 0.18 2.76
CA ARG A 134 -1.24 1.35 3.47
C ARG A 134 -0.22 2.10 2.61
N THR A 135 0.68 1.38 1.95
CA THR A 135 1.66 1.99 1.05
C THR A 135 0.98 2.79 -0.05
N VAL A 136 -0.06 2.24 -0.68
CA VAL A 136 -0.82 2.95 -1.72
C VAL A 136 -1.55 4.16 -1.15
N ILE A 137 -2.19 4.04 0.01
CA ILE A 137 -2.85 5.17 0.67
C ILE A 137 -1.83 6.28 0.96
N ASP A 138 -0.65 5.95 1.46
CA ASP A 138 0.39 6.92 1.77
C ASP A 138 0.98 7.56 0.50
N MET A 139 1.14 6.78 -0.57
CA MET A 139 1.66 7.29 -1.85
C MET A 139 0.65 8.17 -2.60
N TYR A 140 -0.62 7.77 -2.66
CA TYR A 140 -1.61 8.41 -3.53
C TYR A 140 -2.61 9.30 -2.81
N LEU A 141 -2.95 8.99 -1.56
CA LEU A 141 -3.96 9.73 -0.79
C LEU A 141 -3.35 10.53 0.37
N GLY A 142 -2.17 10.12 0.87
CA GLY A 142 -1.49 10.81 1.97
C GLY A 142 -0.74 12.07 1.56
N ALA A 143 -0.54 12.26 0.26
CA ALA A 143 0.37 13.27 -0.24
C ALA A 143 -0.26 14.64 -0.49
N GLU A 144 -1.59 14.77 -0.61
CA GLU A 144 -2.19 16.10 -0.82
C GLU A 144 -2.07 16.99 0.42
N GLY A 145 -2.27 16.44 1.62
CA GLY A 145 -2.01 17.16 2.87
C GLY A 145 -0.52 17.36 3.18
N ASN A 146 0.30 16.38 2.83
CA ASN A 146 1.74 16.41 3.12
C ASN A 146 2.57 17.11 2.04
N ILE A 147 2.17 17.07 0.75
CA ILE A 147 2.94 17.77 -0.31
C ILE A 147 2.86 19.27 -0.10
N ALA A 148 1.71 19.84 0.15
CA ALA A 148 1.59 21.27 0.43
C ALA A 148 2.31 21.65 1.74
N ALA A 149 2.18 20.85 2.79
CA ALA A 149 2.88 21.06 4.06
C ALA A 149 4.39 20.83 3.93
N ASN A 150 4.81 19.78 3.22
CA ASN A 150 6.23 19.46 2.99
C ASN A 150 6.87 20.45 2.01
N LEU A 151 6.15 20.89 0.96
CA LEU A 151 6.60 21.98 0.07
C LEU A 151 6.75 23.29 0.85
N THR A 152 5.76 23.65 1.68
CA THR A 152 5.85 24.86 2.51
C THR A 152 7.00 24.76 3.51
N SER A 153 7.18 23.62 4.15
CA SER A 153 8.26 23.34 5.10
C SER A 153 9.64 23.28 4.40
N ALA A 154 9.74 22.59 3.26
CA ALA A 154 10.96 22.53 2.46
C ALA A 154 11.32 23.91 1.89
N CYS A 155 10.34 24.63 1.31
CA CYS A 155 10.56 25.99 0.83
C CYS A 155 10.91 26.98 1.95
N ALA A 156 10.41 26.79 3.16
CA ALA A 156 10.81 27.59 4.32
C ALA A 156 12.24 27.29 4.81
N GLN A 157 12.75 26.09 4.57
CA GLN A 157 14.11 25.69 4.95
C GLN A 157 15.17 26.04 3.88
N ILE A 158 14.79 26.09 2.59
CA ILE A 158 15.69 26.42 1.49
C ILE A 158 16.37 27.80 1.68
N PRO A 159 15.66 28.89 2.06
CA PRO A 159 16.33 30.17 2.31
C PRO A 159 17.36 30.14 3.42
N SER A 160 17.16 29.32 4.47
CA SER A 160 18.14 29.17 5.55
C SER A 160 19.35 28.32 5.13
N LEU A 161 19.18 27.42 4.18
CA LEU A 161 20.26 26.62 3.59
C LEU A 161 21.08 27.43 2.57
N ILE A 162 20.43 28.29 1.77
CA ILE A 162 21.06 29.12 0.75
C ILE A 162 21.60 30.45 1.38
N GLY A 163 20.88 31.04 2.32
CA GLY A 163 21.26 32.31 2.95
C GLY A 163 22.41 32.23 3.98
N ALA A 164 22.77 31.02 4.41
CA ALA A 164 23.81 30.81 5.39
C ALA A 164 25.21 30.52 4.80
N LYS A 165 25.30 30.18 3.51
CA LYS A 165 26.57 29.87 2.83
C LYS A 165 26.57 30.44 1.41
N GLU A 166 27.50 31.33 1.11
CA GLU A 166 27.87 31.59 -0.28
C GLU A 166 28.41 30.29 -0.89
N ILE A 167 27.76 29.78 -1.95
CA ILE A 167 28.23 28.61 -2.68
C ILE A 167 29.54 28.94 -3.36
N LYS A 168 30.65 28.52 -2.76
CA LYS A 168 32.02 28.83 -3.22
C LYS A 168 32.73 27.57 -3.76
N SER A 169 32.19 26.37 -3.55
CA SER A 169 32.86 25.14 -3.93
C SER A 169 31.88 24.03 -4.36
N ALA A 170 32.39 23.04 -5.11
CA ALA A 170 31.64 21.84 -5.45
C ALA A 170 31.18 21.02 -4.21
N ALA A 171 31.89 21.13 -3.10
CA ALA A 171 31.52 20.50 -1.83
C ALA A 171 30.27 21.14 -1.21
N ASP A 172 30.12 22.46 -1.33
CA ASP A 172 28.94 23.18 -0.84
C ASP A 172 27.67 22.79 -1.63
N VAL A 173 27.82 22.43 -2.94
CA VAL A 173 26.76 21.90 -3.78
C VAL A 173 26.41 20.49 -3.35
N ALA A 174 27.39 19.64 -3.02
CA ALA A 174 27.13 18.26 -2.57
C ALA A 174 26.35 18.24 -1.25
N ASP A 175 26.69 19.09 -0.29
CA ASP A 175 25.95 19.22 0.98
C ASP A 175 24.49 19.67 0.78
N LEU A 176 24.20 20.48 -0.26
CA LEU A 176 22.86 20.91 -0.62
C LEU A 176 22.06 19.78 -1.30
N VAL A 177 22.71 19.01 -2.18
CA VAL A 177 22.09 17.88 -2.90
C VAL A 177 21.72 16.74 -1.94
N ASP A 178 22.55 16.51 -0.92
CA ASP A 178 22.29 15.51 0.12
C ASP A 178 21.31 16.00 1.21
N SER A 179 20.84 17.25 1.10
CA SER A 179 19.87 17.75 2.06
C SER A 179 18.52 17.03 1.91
N ARG A 180 18.01 16.50 3.01
CA ARG A 180 16.72 15.79 3.07
C ARG A 180 15.58 16.62 2.45
N ALA A 181 15.60 17.94 2.65
CA ALA A 181 14.60 18.86 2.13
C ALA A 181 14.57 18.89 0.58
N VAL A 182 15.74 18.87 -0.08
CA VAL A 182 15.84 18.83 -1.55
C VAL A 182 15.37 17.50 -2.10
N ILE A 183 15.74 16.41 -1.45
CA ILE A 183 15.29 15.05 -1.83
C ILE A 183 13.77 14.92 -1.70
N GLU A 184 13.18 15.40 -0.60
CA GLU A 184 11.73 15.40 -0.38
C GLU A 184 10.99 16.28 -1.41
N LEU A 185 11.55 17.43 -1.77
CA LEU A 185 11.01 18.31 -2.82
C LEU A 185 11.00 17.60 -4.19
N LEU A 186 12.15 17.05 -4.60
CA LEU A 186 12.26 16.33 -5.88
C LEU A 186 11.31 15.13 -5.94
N ASN A 187 11.23 14.33 -4.89
CA ASN A 187 10.29 13.23 -4.80
C ASN A 187 8.84 13.70 -4.93
N SER A 188 8.49 14.83 -4.32
CA SER A 188 7.15 15.42 -4.41
C SER A 188 6.82 15.88 -5.83
N ILE A 189 7.78 16.50 -6.53
CA ILE A 189 7.62 16.93 -7.93
C ILE A 189 7.42 15.72 -8.84
N ILE A 190 8.28 14.71 -8.71
CA ILE A 190 8.21 13.49 -9.53
C ILE A 190 6.89 12.76 -9.30
N LEU A 191 6.47 12.59 -8.05
CA LEU A 191 5.21 11.96 -7.68
C LEU A 191 4.00 12.73 -8.24
N THR A 192 4.03 14.06 -8.16
CA THR A 192 2.96 14.92 -8.70
C THR A 192 2.87 14.81 -10.21
N ALA A 193 4.01 14.84 -10.91
CA ALA A 193 4.07 14.66 -12.36
C ALA A 193 3.55 13.28 -12.79
N TYR A 194 3.99 12.23 -12.10
CA TYR A 194 3.53 10.86 -12.34
C TYR A 194 2.00 10.74 -12.18
N ARG A 195 1.43 11.32 -11.10
CA ARG A 195 -0.01 11.35 -10.86
C ARG A 195 -0.78 12.08 -11.94
N ARG A 196 -0.26 13.21 -12.39
CA ARG A 196 -0.84 14.00 -13.48
C ARG A 196 -0.62 13.41 -14.86
N ARG A 197 0.05 12.22 -14.94
CA ARG A 197 0.43 11.57 -16.19
C ARG A 197 1.18 12.53 -17.14
N ALA A 198 2.03 13.38 -16.55
CA ALA A 198 2.86 14.27 -17.33
C ALA A 198 3.85 13.45 -18.16
N SER A 199 4.02 13.78 -19.44
CA SER A 199 5.02 13.17 -20.32
C SER A 199 6.42 13.67 -19.97
N ASP A 200 6.52 14.91 -19.50
CA ASP A 200 7.78 15.61 -19.26
C ASP A 200 7.71 16.46 -17.99
N ILE A 201 8.85 16.60 -17.32
CA ILE A 201 9.01 17.48 -16.16
C ILE A 201 10.11 18.49 -16.53
N HIS A 202 9.76 19.77 -16.61
CA HIS A 202 10.71 20.86 -16.75
C HIS A 202 10.94 21.50 -15.39
N LEU A 203 12.20 21.49 -14.91
CA LEU A 203 12.64 22.10 -13.66
C LEU A 203 13.49 23.33 -13.96
#